data_6fd5cb8da90e6e3b75e791bb3fe4bca4
#
_entry.id   6fd5cb8da90e6e3b75e791bb3fe4bca4
#
_cell.length_a   1.000
_cell.length_b   1.000
_cell.length_c   1.000
_cell.angle_alpha   90.00
_cell.angle_beta   90.00
_cell.angle_gamma   90.00
#
_symmetry.space_group_name_H-M   'P 1'
#
loop_
_entity.id
_entity.type
_entity.pdbx_description
1 polymer ?
#
loop_
_entity_poly.entity_id
_entity_poly.type
_entity_poly.pdbx_seq_one_letter_code
_entity_poly.pdbx_strand_id
1 'polypeptide(L)'
;MISISHAVEGIVKHRPYLSEALAAGIINVSALARQLQPEVEKILQKEVNTGAIVMSLNRLAPYLQIREQVQLNKLLNNMGDIILRSNLCDY
;
A
#
# COMPACT_ATOMS: atom_id res chain seq x y z
N MET A 1 -6.81 8.72 20.30
CA MET A 1 -7.67 9.20 19.22
C MET A 1 -7.05 8.84 17.87
N ILE A 2 -7.80 8.18 17.02
CA ILE A 2 -7.29 7.74 15.70
C ILE A 2 -7.53 8.85 14.69
N SER A 3 -6.49 9.23 13.93
CA SER A 3 -6.62 10.21 12.87
C SER A 3 -7.17 9.57 11.59
N ILE A 4 -7.63 10.41 10.66
CA ILE A 4 -8.10 9.94 9.35
C ILE A 4 -6.99 9.17 8.64
N SER A 5 -5.77 9.69 8.65
CA SER A 5 -4.62 9.03 8.03
C SER A 5 -4.35 7.67 8.66
N HIS A 6 -4.46 7.57 9.97
CA HIS A 6 -4.23 6.32 10.68
C HIS A 6 -5.30 5.28 10.33
N ALA A 7 -6.55 5.69 10.27
CA ALA A 7 -7.66 4.80 9.91
C ALA A 7 -7.50 4.29 8.48
N VAL A 8 -7.19 5.19 7.54
CA VAL A 8 -6.98 4.83 6.14
C VAL A 8 -5.80 3.87 6.00
N GLU A 9 -4.71 4.16 6.67
CA GLU A 9 -3.52 3.30 6.67
C GLU A 9 -3.84 1.91 7.17
N GLY A 10 -4.59 1.81 8.27
CA GLY A 10 -5.01 0.52 8.82
C GLY A 10 -5.84 -0.29 7.85
N ILE A 11 -6.81 0.34 7.19
CA ILE A 11 -7.66 -0.34 6.20
C ILE A 11 -6.83 -0.87 5.04
N VAL A 12 -5.95 -0.03 4.50
CA VAL A 12 -5.11 -0.41 3.36
C VAL A 12 -4.16 -1.54 3.72
N LYS A 13 -3.55 -1.49 4.90
CA LYS A 13 -2.62 -2.53 5.36
C LYS A 13 -3.29 -3.88 5.55
N HIS A 14 -4.58 -3.89 5.90
CA HIS A 14 -5.32 -5.12 6.09
C HIS A 14 -5.87 -5.70 4.78
N ARG A 15 -5.67 -5.00 3.68
CA ARG A 15 -6.11 -5.43 2.34
C ARG A 15 -4.93 -5.39 1.39
N PRO A 16 -4.17 -6.48 1.26
CA PRO A 16 -2.95 -6.49 0.43
C PRO A 16 -3.19 -6.04 -1.01
N TYR A 17 -4.34 -6.37 -1.59
CA TYR A 17 -4.65 -5.97 -2.96
C TYR A 17 -4.74 -4.44 -3.12
N LEU A 18 -5.23 -3.73 -2.09
CA LEU A 18 -5.28 -2.27 -2.10
C LEU A 18 -3.88 -1.68 -1.98
N SER A 19 -3.08 -2.25 -1.08
CA SER A 19 -1.70 -1.82 -0.87
C SER A 19 -0.90 -1.95 -2.17
N GLU A 20 -1.01 -3.07 -2.85
CA GLU A 20 -0.33 -3.32 -4.11
C GLU A 20 -0.80 -2.37 -5.22
N ALA A 21 -2.11 -2.19 -5.34
CA ALA A 21 -2.69 -1.32 -6.36
C ALA A 21 -2.29 0.15 -6.15
N LEU A 22 -2.26 0.60 -4.90
CA LEU A 22 -1.82 1.96 -4.56
C LEU A 22 -0.35 2.15 -4.89
N ALA A 23 0.48 1.19 -4.50
CA ALA A 23 1.92 1.25 -4.75
C ALA A 23 2.22 1.26 -6.25
N ALA A 24 1.48 0.49 -7.02
CA ALA A 24 1.65 0.41 -8.47
C ALA A 24 1.07 1.62 -9.22
N GLY A 25 0.25 2.43 -8.54
CA GLY A 25 -0.38 3.60 -9.15
C GLY A 25 -1.47 3.28 -10.16
N ILE A 26 -2.07 2.09 -10.04
CA ILE A 26 -3.10 1.63 -10.97
C ILE A 26 -4.51 1.81 -10.45
N ILE A 27 -4.68 2.44 -9.30
CA ILE A 27 -5.98 2.62 -8.68
C ILE A 27 -6.42 4.09 -8.76
N ASN A 28 -7.72 4.30 -8.99
CA ASN A 28 -8.29 5.64 -8.94
C ASN A 28 -8.48 6.02 -7.48
N VAL A 29 -7.65 6.94 -6.98
CA VAL A 29 -7.62 7.34 -5.58
C VAL A 29 -8.94 7.97 -5.16
N SER A 30 -9.55 8.79 -6.02
CA SER A 30 -10.83 9.43 -5.71
C SER A 30 -11.96 8.42 -5.56
N ALA A 31 -12.01 7.41 -6.43
CA ALA A 31 -13.00 6.35 -6.33
C ALA A 31 -12.79 5.51 -5.08
N LEU A 32 -11.54 5.20 -4.78
CA LEU A 32 -11.17 4.46 -3.57
C LEU A 32 -11.57 5.23 -2.32
N ALA A 33 -11.32 6.54 -2.30
CA ALA A 33 -11.69 7.38 -1.16
C ALA A 33 -13.18 7.34 -0.89
N ARG A 34 -14.00 7.41 -1.95
CA ARG A 34 -15.46 7.31 -1.80
C ARG A 34 -15.88 5.95 -1.27
N GLN A 35 -15.19 4.91 -1.69
CA GLN A 35 -15.47 3.55 -1.25
C GLN A 35 -15.09 3.34 0.21
N LEU A 36 -13.99 3.95 0.65
CA LEU A 36 -13.50 3.84 2.02
C LEU A 36 -14.22 4.78 2.99
N GLN A 37 -14.88 5.83 2.48
CA GLN A 37 -15.52 6.84 3.32
C GLN A 37 -16.43 6.25 4.41
N PRO A 38 -17.37 5.32 4.08
CA PRO A 38 -18.23 4.76 5.13
C PRO A 38 -17.45 4.00 6.19
N GLU A 39 -16.40 3.28 5.79
CA GLU A 39 -15.57 2.52 6.73
C GLU A 39 -14.79 3.44 7.66
N VAL A 40 -14.22 4.52 7.11
CA VAL A 40 -13.46 5.50 7.90
C VAL A 40 -14.40 6.23 8.86
N GLU A 41 -15.59 6.63 8.39
CA GLU A 41 -16.56 7.27 9.25
C GLU A 41 -16.99 6.38 10.40
N LYS A 42 -17.15 5.09 10.13
CA LYS A 42 -17.51 4.11 11.15
C LYS A 42 -16.41 3.95 12.20
N ILE A 43 -15.16 3.92 11.76
CA ILE A 43 -14.01 3.78 12.66
C ILE A 43 -13.88 5.03 13.54
N LEU A 44 -14.00 6.22 12.95
CA LEU A 44 -13.82 7.48 13.66
C LEU A 44 -15.10 7.95 14.36
N GLN A 45 -16.25 7.38 14.00
CA GLN A 45 -17.57 7.74 14.55
C GLN A 45 -17.88 9.23 14.35
N LYS A 46 -17.53 9.76 13.18
CA LYS A 46 -17.81 11.12 12.78
C LYS A 46 -17.82 11.22 11.27
N GLU A 47 -18.39 12.31 10.75
CA GLU A 47 -18.38 12.58 9.32
C GLU A 47 -16.95 12.87 8.86
N VAL A 48 -16.57 12.29 7.72
CA VAL A 48 -15.26 12.45 7.15
C VAL A 48 -15.39 12.87 5.69
N ASN A 49 -14.63 13.90 5.31
CA ASN A 49 -14.61 14.39 3.93
C ASN A 49 -13.76 13.44 3.06
N THR A 50 -14.30 13.11 1.88
CA THR A 50 -13.54 12.28 0.93
C THR A 50 -12.22 12.92 0.53
N GLY A 51 -12.17 14.26 0.46
CA GLY A 51 -10.92 14.96 0.18
C GLY A 51 -9.81 14.65 1.17
N ALA A 52 -10.14 14.54 2.45
CA ALA A 52 -9.19 14.17 3.49
C ALA A 52 -8.68 12.74 3.28
N ILE A 53 -9.54 11.84 2.87
CA ILE A 53 -9.16 10.45 2.56
C ILE A 53 -8.26 10.40 1.34
N VAL A 54 -8.58 11.18 0.30
CA VAL A 54 -7.74 11.29 -0.91
C VAL A 54 -6.33 11.75 -0.54
N MET A 55 -6.23 12.79 0.30
CA MET A 55 -4.94 13.29 0.75
C MET A 55 -4.15 12.23 1.52
N SER A 56 -4.84 11.49 2.38
CA SER A 56 -4.21 10.42 3.14
C SER A 56 -3.70 9.30 2.24
N LEU A 57 -4.49 8.92 1.23
CA LEU A 57 -4.10 7.91 0.26
C LEU A 57 -2.91 8.36 -0.59
N ASN A 58 -2.94 9.62 -1.04
CA ASN A 58 -1.83 10.19 -1.83
C ASN A 58 -0.53 10.24 -1.01
N ARG A 59 -0.64 10.45 0.28
CA ARG A 59 0.52 10.47 1.17
C ARG A 59 1.04 9.06 1.43
N LEU A 60 0.15 8.09 1.50
CA LEU A 60 0.48 6.70 1.77
C LEU A 60 1.10 6.01 0.56
N ALA A 61 0.65 6.33 -0.66
CA ALA A 61 1.08 5.64 -1.87
C ALA A 61 2.61 5.64 -2.07
N PRO A 62 3.33 6.78 -1.95
CA PRO A 62 4.79 6.76 -2.07
C PRO A 62 5.47 5.90 -1.01
N TYR A 63 4.94 5.92 0.21
CA TYR A 63 5.48 5.12 1.31
C TYR A 63 5.36 3.63 1.01
N LEU A 64 4.21 3.19 0.52
CA LEU A 64 3.98 1.80 0.15
C LEU A 64 4.87 1.39 -1.02
N GLN A 65 5.06 2.28 -1.97
CA GLN A 65 5.92 2.05 -3.12
C GLN A 65 7.35 1.77 -2.69
N ILE A 66 7.88 2.58 -1.79
CA ILE A 66 9.24 2.39 -1.26
C ILE A 66 9.34 1.06 -0.50
N ARG A 67 8.35 0.77 0.32
CA ARG A 67 8.33 -0.45 1.13
C ARG A 67 8.31 -1.70 0.25
N GLU A 68 7.49 -1.71 -0.79
CA GLU A 68 7.42 -2.83 -1.72
C GLU A 68 8.72 -3.00 -2.48
N GLN A 69 9.34 -1.89 -2.88
CA GLN A 69 10.59 -1.92 -3.59
C GLN A 69 11.70 -2.51 -2.74
N VAL A 70 11.75 -2.17 -1.45
CA VAL A 70 12.72 -2.74 -0.52
C VAL A 70 12.51 -4.24 -0.36
N GLN A 71 11.27 -4.67 -0.19
CA GLN A 71 10.94 -6.10 -0.08
C GLN A 71 11.29 -6.87 -1.35
N LEU A 72 10.98 -6.29 -2.49
CA LEU A 72 11.29 -6.89 -3.79
C LEU A 72 12.80 -7.03 -3.98
N ASN A 73 13.56 -5.99 -3.62
CA ASN A 73 15.02 -6.02 -3.72
C ASN A 73 15.62 -7.11 -2.85
N LYS A 74 15.10 -7.30 -1.64
CA LYS A 74 15.54 -8.37 -0.75
C LYS A 74 15.27 -9.74 -1.37
N LEU A 75 14.07 -9.91 -1.93
CA LEU A 75 13.68 -11.15 -2.57
C LEU A 75 14.54 -11.43 -3.80
N LEU A 76 14.77 -10.42 -4.63
CA LEU A 76 15.59 -10.55 -5.83
C LEU A 76 17.04 -10.86 -5.49
N ASN A 77 17.60 -10.28 -4.44
CA ASN A 77 18.94 -10.57 -4.00
C ASN A 77 19.09 -12.04 -3.59
N ASN A 78 18.12 -12.56 -2.83
CA ASN A 78 18.10 -13.96 -2.44
C ASN A 78 17.98 -14.89 -3.65
N MET A 79 17.10 -14.54 -4.58
CA MET A 79 16.91 -15.30 -5.82
C MET A 79 18.15 -15.20 -6.71
N GLY A 80 18.79 -14.04 -6.74
CA GLY A 80 20.01 -13.82 -7.49
C GLY A 80 21.12 -14.74 -7.04
N ASP A 81 21.30 -14.91 -5.75
CA ASP A 81 22.28 -15.81 -5.19
C ASP A 81 22.01 -17.26 -5.60
N ILE A 82 20.76 -17.66 -5.56
CA ILE A 82 20.37 -19.02 -5.96
C ILE A 82 20.63 -19.24 -7.45
N ILE A 83 20.25 -18.28 -8.27
CA ILE A 83 20.45 -18.36 -9.72
C ILE A 83 21.91 -18.41 -10.07
N LEU A 84 22.74 -17.59 -9.42
CA LEU A 84 24.19 -17.59 -9.64
C LEU A 84 24.80 -18.93 -9.30
N ARG A 85 24.38 -19.55 -8.20
CA ARG A 85 24.87 -20.88 -7.82
C ARG A 85 24.46 -21.92 -8.84
N SER A 86 23.23 -21.85 -9.32
CA SER A 86 22.73 -22.78 -10.34
C SER A 86 23.52 -22.64 -11.65
N ASN A 87 23.79 -21.39 -12.05
CA ASN A 87 24.55 -21.12 -13.25
C ASN A 87 25.99 -21.65 -13.15
N LEU A 88 26.61 -21.54 -11.98
CA LEU A 88 27.93 -22.06 -11.75
C LEU A 88 27.94 -23.59 -11.83
N CYS A 89 26.87 -24.24 -11.43
CA CYS A 89 26.74 -25.69 -11.52
C CYS A 89 26.48 -26.16 -12.95
N ASP A 90 25.77 -25.36 -13.73
CA ASP A 90 25.41 -25.69 -15.11
C ASP A 90 26.58 -25.53 -16.09
N TYR A 91 27.53 -24.71 -15.72
CA TYR A 91 28.69 -24.46 -16.55
C TYR A 91 29.96 -25.11 -15.98
#